data_47a7c4e015ea4816ebd4818d7b5e3bb4
#
_entry.id   47a7c4e015ea4816ebd4818d7b5e3bb4
#
_cell.length_a   1.000
_cell.length_b   1.000
_cell.length_c   1.000
_cell.angle_alpha   90.00
_cell.angle_beta   90.00
_cell.angle_gamma   90.00
#
_symmetry.space_group_name_H-M   'P 1'
#
loop_
_entity.id
_entity.type
_entity.pdbx_description
1 polymer ?
#
loop_
_entity_poly.entity_id
_entity_poly.type
_entity_poly.pdbx_seq_one_letter_code
_entity_poly.pdbx_strand_id
1 'polypeptide(L)'
;MKRLTSDNKMLGYELMKAYPNISCFSTTRHGGCSKGNYASFNCNGYCGDEAEDVNRNRELLRSLLPGESVELVIPHQTHSDHVKVVDTIQVNTELEGVDALVTDIPGYCLCVSTADCVPVLLYDTRKKVVAAIHAGWRGTVARIVEKTVSVMDNQSVSYTHLRAH
;
A
#
# COMPACT_ATOMS: atom_id res chain seq x y z
N MET A 1 3.68 10.15 -14.42
CA MET A 1 4.15 8.80 -14.05
C MET A 1 5.05 8.25 -15.16
N LYS A 2 6.09 7.49 -14.81
CA LYS A 2 6.99 6.84 -15.78
C LYS A 2 6.80 5.32 -15.67
N ARG A 3 6.87 4.62 -16.82
CA ARG A 3 6.84 3.16 -16.84
C ARG A 3 8.06 2.60 -16.10
N LEU A 4 7.86 1.71 -15.14
CA LEU A 4 8.92 0.97 -14.44
C LEU A 4 9.21 -0.37 -15.11
N THR A 5 8.22 -0.95 -15.79
CA THR A 5 8.35 -2.19 -16.55
C THR A 5 8.02 -1.93 -18.02
N SER A 6 8.66 -2.66 -18.95
CA SER A 6 8.46 -2.53 -20.39
C SER A 6 7.05 -2.91 -20.84
N ASP A 7 6.37 -3.73 -20.06
CA ASP A 7 5.04 -4.28 -20.31
C ASP A 7 3.89 -3.46 -19.68
N ASN A 8 4.19 -2.29 -19.15
CA ASN A 8 3.24 -1.39 -18.48
C ASN A 8 2.57 -1.95 -17.21
N LYS A 9 3.10 -2.98 -16.59
CA LYS A 9 2.55 -3.51 -15.34
C LYS A 9 2.71 -2.53 -14.18
N MET A 10 3.81 -1.77 -14.14
CA MET A 10 4.14 -0.86 -13.05
C MET A 10 4.47 0.53 -13.57
N LEU A 11 3.91 1.53 -12.89
CA LEU A 11 4.12 2.96 -13.12
C LEU A 11 4.76 3.60 -11.88
N GLY A 12 5.90 4.25 -12.05
CA GLY A 12 6.60 4.97 -10.98
C GLY A 12 6.22 6.46 -10.92
N TYR A 13 6.47 7.05 -9.79
CA TYR A 13 6.22 8.47 -9.52
C TYR A 13 7.52 9.26 -9.59
N GLU A 14 7.56 10.28 -10.45
CA GLU A 14 8.76 11.10 -10.69
C GLU A 14 9.24 11.79 -9.40
N LEU A 15 8.30 12.30 -8.59
CA LEU A 15 8.59 12.96 -7.31
C LEU A 15 9.36 12.06 -6.33
N MET A 16 9.11 10.75 -6.38
CA MET A 16 9.69 9.79 -5.44
C MET A 16 11.09 9.30 -5.84
N LYS A 17 11.54 9.61 -7.05
CA LYS A 17 12.90 9.23 -7.52
C LYS A 17 14.03 9.87 -6.73
N ALA A 18 13.79 11.01 -6.09
CA ALA A 18 14.76 11.65 -5.22
C ALA A 18 15.08 10.84 -3.96
N TYR A 19 14.31 9.78 -3.68
CA TYR A 19 14.39 8.99 -2.45
C TYR A 19 14.69 7.52 -2.77
N PRO A 20 15.96 7.13 -2.98
CA PRO A 20 16.33 5.77 -3.43
C PRO A 20 16.09 4.68 -2.38
N ASN A 21 15.82 5.06 -1.13
CA ASN A 21 15.55 4.16 -0.02
C ASN A 21 14.09 3.70 0.08
N ILE A 22 13.21 4.18 -0.82
CA ILE A 22 11.82 3.74 -0.92
C ILE A 22 11.49 3.32 -2.35
N SER A 23 10.55 2.38 -2.48
CA SER A 23 9.91 2.04 -3.75
C SER A 23 8.47 2.52 -3.74
N CYS A 24 8.10 3.33 -4.73
CA CYS A 24 6.76 3.90 -4.84
C CYS A 24 6.25 3.73 -6.28
N PHE A 25 5.11 3.07 -6.42
CA PHE A 25 4.57 2.72 -7.72
C PHE A 25 3.06 2.50 -7.68
N SER A 26 2.44 2.48 -8.85
CA SER A 26 1.10 1.92 -9.06
C SER A 26 1.19 0.75 -10.04
N THR A 27 0.45 -0.29 -9.79
CA THR A 27 0.21 -1.33 -10.80
C THR A 27 -0.85 -0.85 -11.79
N THR A 28 -0.85 -1.44 -12.97
CA THR A 28 -1.95 -1.30 -13.91
C THR A 28 -2.77 -2.58 -13.92
N ARG A 29 -3.89 -2.59 -14.65
CA ARG A 29 -4.69 -3.80 -14.83
C ARG A 29 -4.07 -4.86 -15.75
N HIS A 30 -2.90 -4.62 -16.34
CA HIS A 30 -2.31 -5.48 -17.35
C HIS A 30 -1.30 -6.47 -16.78
N GLY A 31 -1.22 -7.64 -17.44
CA GLY A 31 -0.14 -8.62 -17.25
C GLY A 31 -0.32 -9.59 -16.08
N GLY A 32 -1.52 -9.69 -15.53
CA GLY A 32 -1.89 -10.72 -14.57
C GLY A 32 -2.65 -11.89 -15.19
N CYS A 33 -3.26 -12.71 -14.36
CA CYS A 33 -3.96 -13.95 -14.75
C CYS A 33 -5.46 -13.94 -14.47
N SER A 34 -6.00 -12.96 -13.73
CA SER A 34 -7.45 -12.85 -13.48
C SER A 34 -8.22 -12.67 -14.78
N LYS A 35 -9.49 -13.09 -14.77
CA LYS A 35 -10.36 -13.17 -15.96
C LYS A 35 -11.60 -12.29 -15.81
N GLY A 36 -12.35 -12.16 -16.90
CA GLY A 36 -13.64 -11.44 -16.91
C GLY A 36 -13.49 -10.00 -16.46
N ASN A 37 -14.30 -9.58 -15.50
CA ASN A 37 -14.33 -8.22 -14.98
C ASN A 37 -13.03 -7.83 -14.23
N TYR A 38 -12.28 -8.81 -13.73
CA TYR A 38 -11.04 -8.63 -12.98
C TYR A 38 -9.78 -8.69 -13.85
N ALA A 39 -9.94 -8.86 -15.16
CA ALA A 39 -8.82 -9.01 -16.09
C ALA A 39 -7.94 -7.74 -16.11
N SER A 40 -6.65 -7.93 -15.85
CA SER A 40 -5.96 -9.19 -15.58
C SER A 40 -5.15 -9.17 -14.28
N PHE A 41 -4.62 -8.01 -13.81
CA PHE A 41 -3.69 -7.91 -12.70
C PHE A 41 -4.39 -7.43 -11.43
N ASN A 42 -5.39 -8.19 -10.97
CA ASN A 42 -6.08 -7.92 -9.72
C ASN A 42 -5.38 -8.60 -8.54
N CYS A 43 -4.95 -7.81 -7.56
CA CYS A 43 -4.35 -8.29 -6.30
C CYS A 43 -5.31 -8.18 -5.10
N ASN A 44 -6.52 -7.64 -5.31
CA ASN A 44 -7.53 -7.49 -4.27
C ASN A 44 -8.35 -8.77 -4.11
N GLY A 45 -8.26 -9.42 -2.95
CA GLY A 45 -8.99 -10.63 -2.63
C GLY A 45 -10.42 -10.40 -2.10
N TYR A 46 -10.86 -9.14 -1.96
CA TYR A 46 -12.14 -8.79 -1.34
C TYR A 46 -13.22 -8.37 -2.36
N CYS A 47 -12.91 -8.41 -3.65
CA CYS A 47 -13.83 -7.97 -4.71
C CYS A 47 -14.60 -9.11 -5.40
N GLY A 48 -14.39 -10.37 -5.00
CA GLY A 48 -15.08 -11.55 -5.53
C GLY A 48 -14.39 -12.21 -6.72
N ASP A 49 -13.11 -11.94 -6.95
CA ASP A 49 -12.28 -12.66 -7.92
C ASP A 49 -11.87 -14.05 -7.41
N GLU A 50 -11.42 -14.92 -8.30
CA GLU A 50 -10.91 -16.24 -7.95
C GLU A 50 -9.66 -16.15 -7.07
N ALA A 51 -9.70 -16.77 -5.89
CA ALA A 51 -8.61 -16.68 -4.91
C ALA A 51 -7.24 -17.17 -5.46
N GLU A 52 -7.27 -18.18 -6.33
CA GLU A 52 -6.06 -18.70 -6.98
C GLU A 52 -5.43 -17.67 -7.92
N ASP A 53 -6.23 -16.98 -8.72
CA ASP A 53 -5.76 -15.94 -9.64
C ASP A 53 -5.23 -14.72 -8.87
N VAL A 54 -5.93 -14.31 -7.80
CA VAL A 54 -5.46 -13.24 -6.91
C VAL A 54 -4.11 -13.60 -6.28
N ASN A 55 -3.93 -14.82 -5.79
CA ASN A 55 -2.68 -15.27 -5.18
C ASN A 55 -1.54 -15.28 -6.20
N ARG A 56 -1.77 -15.78 -7.41
CA ARG A 56 -0.78 -15.74 -8.50
C ARG A 56 -0.38 -14.31 -8.87
N ASN A 57 -1.34 -13.39 -8.91
CA ASN A 57 -1.06 -11.97 -9.15
C ASN A 57 -0.22 -11.35 -8.02
N ARG A 58 -0.49 -11.71 -6.76
CA ARG A 58 0.31 -11.26 -5.60
C ARG A 58 1.74 -11.82 -5.64
N GLU A 59 1.93 -13.07 -6.03
CA GLU A 59 3.26 -13.66 -6.24
C GLU A 59 4.00 -12.96 -7.37
N LEU A 60 3.33 -12.69 -8.48
CA LEU A 60 3.90 -11.91 -9.57
C LEU A 60 4.28 -10.49 -9.11
N LEU A 61 3.42 -9.83 -8.33
CA LEU A 61 3.74 -8.52 -7.75
C LEU A 61 5.01 -8.60 -6.88
N ARG A 62 5.12 -9.57 -5.98
CA ARG A 62 6.32 -9.76 -5.16
C ARG A 62 7.58 -9.91 -6.01
N SER A 63 7.52 -10.69 -7.10
CA SER A 63 8.67 -10.91 -8.00
C SER A 63 9.13 -9.66 -8.74
N LEU A 64 8.29 -8.63 -8.83
CA LEU A 64 8.61 -7.35 -9.47
C LEU A 64 9.20 -6.32 -8.48
N LEU A 65 9.12 -6.59 -7.18
CA LEU A 65 9.60 -5.68 -6.14
C LEU A 65 11.10 -5.87 -5.87
N PRO A 66 11.83 -4.80 -5.54
CA PRO A 66 13.22 -4.92 -5.11
C PRO A 66 13.29 -5.52 -3.69
N GLY A 67 14.16 -6.49 -3.49
CA GLY A 67 14.37 -7.15 -2.19
C GLY A 67 13.98 -8.63 -2.19
N GLU A 68 14.64 -9.41 -1.33
CA GLU A 68 14.50 -10.87 -1.31
C GLU A 68 13.24 -11.34 -0.56
N SER A 69 12.68 -10.51 0.31
CA SER A 69 11.52 -10.86 1.16
C SER A 69 10.65 -9.63 1.41
N VAL A 70 9.78 -9.32 0.46
CA VAL A 70 8.82 -8.21 0.62
C VAL A 70 7.46 -8.76 1.02
N GLU A 71 6.94 -8.30 2.16
CA GLU A 71 5.59 -8.62 2.62
C GLU A 71 4.58 -7.62 2.06
N LEU A 72 3.56 -8.12 1.37
CA LEU A 72 2.46 -7.29 0.86
C LEU A 72 1.40 -7.11 1.96
N VAL A 73 1.15 -5.88 2.33
CA VAL A 73 0.09 -5.52 3.29
C VAL A 73 -1.09 -4.96 2.52
N ILE A 74 -2.15 -5.75 2.37
CA ILE A 74 -3.34 -5.42 1.56
C ILE A 74 -4.57 -5.42 2.47
N PRO A 75 -5.15 -4.26 2.82
CA PRO A 75 -6.30 -4.18 3.72
C PRO A 75 -7.61 -4.50 3.00
N HIS A 76 -8.63 -4.88 3.79
CA HIS A 76 -10.01 -4.88 3.33
C HIS A 76 -10.60 -3.47 3.48
N GLN A 77 -10.51 -2.70 2.41
CA GLN A 77 -10.97 -1.32 2.33
C GLN A 77 -12.50 -1.24 2.27
N THR A 78 -13.09 -0.38 3.08
CA THR A 78 -14.55 -0.18 3.16
C THR A 78 -14.97 1.27 2.96
N HIS A 79 -14.09 2.11 2.41
CA HIS A 79 -14.26 3.56 2.27
C HIS A 79 -14.38 4.26 3.64
N SER A 80 -13.68 3.72 4.63
CA SER A 80 -13.60 4.28 5.98
C SER A 80 -12.57 5.41 6.06
N ASP A 81 -12.34 5.89 7.27
CA ASP A 81 -11.24 6.78 7.61
C ASP A 81 -10.27 6.14 8.61
N HIS A 82 -10.30 4.81 8.68
CA HIS A 82 -9.48 4.04 9.60
C HIS A 82 -8.04 3.93 9.10
N VAL A 83 -7.12 4.37 9.94
CA VAL A 83 -5.66 4.33 9.71
C VAL A 83 -5.05 3.25 10.60
N LYS A 84 -4.33 2.30 10.01
CA LYS A 84 -3.61 1.26 10.74
C LYS A 84 -2.10 1.44 10.64
N VAL A 85 -1.43 1.39 11.77
CA VAL A 85 0.02 1.26 11.83
C VAL A 85 0.40 -0.20 11.71
N VAL A 86 1.30 -0.49 10.78
CA VAL A 86 1.85 -1.84 10.55
C VAL A 86 3.19 -1.90 11.25
N ASP A 87 3.24 -2.52 12.40
CA ASP A 87 4.41 -2.62 13.29
C ASP A 87 4.94 -4.05 13.47
N THR A 88 4.12 -5.05 13.15
CA THR A 88 4.48 -6.49 13.22
C THR A 88 3.77 -7.31 12.16
N ILE A 89 4.24 -8.56 11.96
CA ILE A 89 3.77 -9.50 10.92
C ILE A 89 2.40 -10.17 11.26
N GLN A 90 1.64 -9.68 12.20
CA GLN A 90 0.29 -10.23 12.48
C GLN A 90 -0.76 -9.65 11.52
N VAL A 91 -0.59 -9.96 10.23
CA VAL A 91 -1.12 -9.17 9.14
C VAL A 91 -2.58 -9.45 8.78
N ASN A 92 -3.18 -10.58 9.14
CA ASN A 92 -4.42 -10.99 8.46
C ASN A 92 -5.74 -10.72 9.19
N THR A 93 -5.74 -10.46 10.49
CA THR A 93 -7.00 -10.25 11.25
C THR A 93 -7.30 -8.79 11.60
N GLU A 94 -6.33 -7.92 11.50
CA GLU A 94 -6.45 -6.51 11.91
C GLU A 94 -6.57 -5.52 10.75
N LEU A 95 -6.77 -5.98 9.52
CA LEU A 95 -6.85 -5.15 8.33
C LEU A 95 -8.29 -4.98 7.81
N GLU A 96 -9.27 -5.42 8.58
CA GLU A 96 -10.68 -5.24 8.24
C GLU A 96 -11.09 -3.79 8.39
N GLY A 97 -11.71 -3.23 7.36
CA GLY A 97 -12.20 -1.85 7.35
C GLY A 97 -11.11 -0.78 7.37
N VAL A 98 -9.87 -1.13 7.05
CA VAL A 98 -8.72 -0.21 7.02
C VAL A 98 -8.59 0.39 5.63
N ASP A 99 -8.52 1.72 5.55
CA ASP A 99 -8.35 2.46 4.29
C ASP A 99 -7.04 3.25 4.22
N ALA A 100 -6.22 3.24 5.28
CA ALA A 100 -4.87 3.79 5.26
C ALA A 100 -3.91 2.94 6.09
N LEU A 101 -2.70 2.76 5.58
CA LEU A 101 -1.62 2.01 6.20
C LEU A 101 -0.42 2.91 6.42
N VAL A 102 0.27 2.75 7.55
CA VAL A 102 1.48 3.50 7.92
C VAL A 102 2.52 2.53 8.47
N THR A 103 3.79 2.66 8.06
CA THR A 103 4.91 1.91 8.66
C THR A 103 6.24 2.65 8.54
N ASP A 104 7.16 2.37 9.44
CA ASP A 104 8.58 2.73 9.35
C ASP A 104 9.49 1.50 9.19
N ILE A 105 8.90 0.30 9.11
CA ILE A 105 9.63 -0.97 9.05
C ILE A 105 9.95 -1.31 7.60
N PRO A 106 11.24 -1.49 7.23
CA PRO A 106 11.63 -1.95 5.91
C PRO A 106 11.11 -3.36 5.61
N GLY A 107 10.88 -3.66 4.33
CA GLY A 107 10.41 -4.97 3.86
C GLY A 107 8.89 -5.08 3.73
N TYR A 108 8.12 -4.08 4.20
CA TYR A 108 6.69 -4.02 3.94
C TYR A 108 6.35 -3.20 2.70
N CYS A 109 5.51 -3.76 1.84
CA CYS A 109 4.87 -3.05 0.74
C CYS A 109 3.41 -2.76 1.13
N LEU A 110 3.14 -1.52 1.54
CA LEU A 110 1.78 -1.07 1.85
C LEU A 110 0.99 -0.90 0.55
N CYS A 111 -0.12 -1.61 0.42
CA CYS A 111 -0.93 -1.64 -0.80
C CYS A 111 -2.32 -1.05 -0.52
N VAL A 112 -2.79 -0.22 -1.43
CA VAL A 112 -4.21 0.16 -1.51
C VAL A 112 -4.73 -0.12 -2.90
N SER A 113 -5.95 -0.64 -2.99
CA SER A 113 -6.62 -0.96 -4.24
C SER A 113 -7.54 0.17 -4.63
N THR A 114 -7.46 0.63 -5.88
CA THR A 114 -8.32 1.69 -6.41
C THR A 114 -8.87 1.31 -7.77
N ALA A 115 -10.10 1.71 -8.05
CA ALA A 115 -10.68 1.73 -9.38
C ALA A 115 -10.83 3.19 -9.85
N ASP A 116 -11.63 3.96 -9.13
CA ASP A 116 -11.95 5.38 -9.39
C ASP A 116 -11.59 6.30 -8.22
N CYS A 117 -11.32 5.74 -7.03
CA CYS A 117 -10.87 6.50 -5.88
C CYS A 117 -9.41 6.95 -6.00
N VAL A 118 -9.01 7.96 -5.22
CA VAL A 118 -7.67 8.54 -5.27
C VAL A 118 -6.71 7.81 -4.32
N PRO A 119 -5.63 7.18 -4.82
CA PRO A 119 -4.56 6.73 -3.96
C PRO A 119 -3.67 7.92 -3.55
N VAL A 120 -3.36 8.04 -2.27
CA VAL A 120 -2.40 9.03 -1.76
C VAL A 120 -1.25 8.30 -1.11
N LEU A 121 -0.03 8.59 -1.56
CA LEU A 121 1.20 7.98 -1.06
C LEU A 121 2.04 9.05 -0.38
N LEU A 122 2.44 8.82 0.87
CA LEU A 122 3.20 9.77 1.67
C LEU A 122 4.54 9.17 2.10
N TYR A 123 5.54 10.02 2.22
CA TYR A 123 6.85 9.68 2.77
C TYR A 123 7.40 10.82 3.63
N ASP A 124 7.66 10.55 4.90
CA ASP A 124 8.42 11.44 5.77
C ASP A 124 9.91 11.13 5.64
N THR A 125 10.65 12.06 5.06
CA THR A 125 12.08 11.91 4.76
C THR A 125 12.97 11.92 5.99
N ARG A 126 12.53 12.52 7.10
CA ARG A 126 13.26 12.58 8.36
C ARG A 126 13.04 11.34 9.19
N LYS A 127 11.78 10.96 9.38
CA LYS A 127 11.35 9.84 10.21
C LYS A 127 11.42 8.49 9.50
N LYS A 128 11.56 8.51 8.15
CA LYS A 128 11.56 7.32 7.29
C LYS A 128 10.26 6.52 7.37
N VAL A 129 9.15 7.20 7.59
CA VAL A 129 7.80 6.64 7.65
C VAL A 129 7.14 6.74 6.29
N VAL A 130 6.51 5.67 5.84
CA VAL A 130 5.71 5.63 4.61
C VAL A 130 4.24 5.41 4.91
N ALA A 131 3.36 5.90 4.04
CA ALA A 131 1.93 5.62 4.11
C ALA A 131 1.34 5.41 2.72
N ALA A 132 0.33 4.52 2.68
CA ALA A 132 -0.54 4.31 1.53
C ALA A 132 -2.00 4.49 1.96
N ILE A 133 -2.74 5.36 1.26
CA ILE A 133 -4.08 5.81 1.64
C ILE A 133 -5.03 5.59 0.47
N HIS A 134 -6.14 4.95 0.73
CA HIS A 134 -7.30 4.91 -0.16
C HIS A 134 -8.23 6.07 0.19
N ALA A 135 -8.13 7.17 -0.55
CA ALA A 135 -8.98 8.34 -0.36
C ALA A 135 -10.25 8.24 -1.23
N GLY A 136 -11.18 7.38 -0.83
CA GLY A 136 -12.54 7.37 -1.34
C GLY A 136 -13.31 8.59 -0.83
N TRP A 137 -14.50 8.88 -1.41
CA TRP A 137 -15.23 10.10 -1.09
C TRP A 137 -15.60 10.21 0.42
N ARG A 138 -15.99 9.10 1.07
CA ARG A 138 -16.29 9.06 2.51
C ARG A 138 -15.06 9.36 3.37
N GLY A 139 -13.95 8.66 3.08
CA GLY A 139 -12.68 8.88 3.77
C GLY A 139 -12.15 10.31 3.57
N THR A 140 -12.33 10.88 2.38
CA THR A 140 -11.95 12.27 2.08
C THR A 140 -12.75 13.25 2.91
N VAL A 141 -14.08 13.11 2.99
CA VAL A 141 -14.94 13.94 3.86
C VAL A 141 -14.56 13.77 5.33
N ALA A 142 -14.24 12.55 5.76
CA ALA A 142 -13.79 12.25 7.11
C ALA A 142 -12.30 12.60 7.37
N ARG A 143 -11.61 13.24 6.39
CA ARG A 143 -10.23 13.76 6.49
C ARG A 143 -9.18 12.68 6.71
N ILE A 144 -9.30 11.55 6.01
CA ILE A 144 -8.39 10.39 6.17
C ILE A 144 -6.91 10.77 5.96
N VAL A 145 -6.62 11.66 5.01
CA VAL A 145 -5.23 12.10 4.73
C VAL A 145 -4.63 12.83 5.94
N GLU A 146 -5.38 13.77 6.53
CA GLU A 146 -4.93 14.50 7.72
C GLU A 146 -4.75 13.58 8.92
N LYS A 147 -5.67 12.63 9.12
CA LYS A 147 -5.55 11.60 10.15
C LYS A 147 -4.29 10.78 9.96
N THR A 148 -4.00 10.37 8.73
CA THR A 148 -2.80 9.61 8.41
C THR A 148 -1.52 10.41 8.69
N VAL A 149 -1.46 11.68 8.30
CA VAL A 149 -0.33 12.56 8.61
C VAL A 149 -0.12 12.68 10.12
N SER A 150 -1.20 12.86 10.90
CA SER A 150 -1.14 12.91 12.36
C SER A 150 -0.62 11.61 12.97
N VAL A 151 -1.00 10.45 12.41
CA VAL A 151 -0.47 9.15 12.83
C VAL A 151 1.01 9.04 12.51
N MET A 152 1.46 9.44 11.31
CA MET A 152 2.88 9.46 10.93
C MET A 152 3.70 10.35 11.85
N ASP A 153 3.16 11.50 12.26
CA ASP A 153 3.82 12.40 13.22
C ASP A 153 3.98 11.77 14.60
N ASN A 154 2.99 11.03 15.07
CA ASN A 154 3.02 10.39 16.38
C ASN A 154 3.90 9.12 16.42
N GLN A 155 4.03 8.38 15.31
CA GLN A 155 4.76 7.11 15.26
C GLN A 155 6.24 7.25 15.64
N SER A 156 6.92 8.31 15.24
CA SER A 156 8.35 8.49 15.57
C SER A 156 8.61 8.83 17.04
N VAL A 157 7.60 9.28 17.78
CA VAL A 157 7.72 9.53 19.24
C VAL A 157 7.66 8.21 20.03
N SER A 158 6.90 7.23 19.55
CA SER A 158 6.77 5.93 20.20
C SER A 158 8.05 5.09 20.15
N TYR A 159 8.78 5.12 19.01
CA TYR A 159 10.02 4.33 18.85
C TYR A 159 11.22 4.90 19.61
N THR A 160 11.30 6.22 19.82
CA THR A 160 12.38 6.81 20.61
C THR A 160 12.29 6.42 22.09
N HIS A 161 11.10 6.14 22.61
CA HIS A 161 10.92 5.67 23.99
C HIS A 161 11.21 4.17 24.15
N LEU A 162 11.05 3.35 23.13
CA LEU A 162 11.33 1.90 23.18
C LEU A 162 12.80 1.52 23.02
N ARG A 163 13.63 2.44 22.48
CA ARG A 163 15.10 2.22 22.36
C ARG A 163 15.91 2.70 23.57
N ALA A 164 15.28 3.26 24.55
CA ALA A 164 15.93 3.79 25.75
C ALA A 164 15.93 2.83 26.97
N HIS A 165 15.56 1.54 26.76
CA HIS A 165 15.61 0.54 27.84
C HIS A 165 16.39 -0.71 27.41
#